data_b88e19e06ef0a30094c190b300a2e2dc
#
_entry.id   b88e19e06ef0a30094c190b300a2e2dc
#
_cell.length_a   1.000
_cell.length_b   1.000
_cell.length_c   1.000
_cell.angle_alpha   90.00
_cell.angle_beta   90.00
_cell.angle_gamma   90.00
#
_symmetry.space_group_name_H-M   'P 1'
#
loop_
_entity.id
_entity.type
_entity.pdbx_description
1 polymer ?
#
loop_
_entity_poly.entity_id
_entity_poly.type
_entity_poly.pdbx_seq_one_letter_code
_entity_poly.pdbx_strand_id
1 'polypeptide(L)'
;MTDLSKIRNFSIVAHIDHGKSTLADRLLEECRAIDKREMEDQVLDNMDLERERGITIKARAVRLDYTADDGEQYVLNLIDTPGHVDFNYEVSRSLTACEGAILVVDASQGIEAQTLANTYLAIDAGLEVLPVINKIDLPAARPEEVKHEIEDVIGIPALDAPEISAKNGINIHSVLEMVVRDVPAPKGDRSAPLQCLIFDSQYDSYRGAIVYMRVMNGTVRPSMDIRFMATGAVYKVVEVGYLHPLGMSPAEELGAGEVGYLTASIKTVSDTRVGDTVTSVERPCAEALPGYQQAQPMVFSGVYPADGSKYGDLRDALEKLKLNDASMSYTQENSIALGFGFRCGFLGLLHMEIILERLEREYNLDLITTAPNVVYKITKTDGTQLDVYTPLNYPDPAEIAESMEPFAKVSVIAPPDYVGAIMDLCTNRRGEFKDMQYLDQSRVELHYSMPLNEIIYDFFDALKSRTRGYGSLDYELEGYRPSKLVKLDILLNGEIVDALSFILFADNAYARARKICEKLKENIPRQMFEIPVQAAIGGKVIARETIKALRKDVLAKCYGGDITRKKKLLEKQKEGKKRMRTFGTVSVPSEAFMAVLKLDEE
;
A
#
# COMPACT_ATOMS: atom_id res chain seq x y z
N MET A 1 -23.08 29.48 -12.16
CA MET A 1 -21.60 29.63 -12.14
C MET A 1 -21.18 29.96 -10.72
N THR A 2 -20.36 29.15 -10.11
CA THR A 2 -19.85 29.38 -8.75
C THR A 2 -18.79 30.48 -8.78
N ASP A 3 -18.85 31.45 -7.86
CA ASP A 3 -17.80 32.44 -7.68
C ASP A 3 -16.55 31.77 -7.09
N LEU A 4 -15.38 32.01 -7.65
CA LEU A 4 -14.10 31.49 -7.15
C LEU A 4 -13.88 31.80 -5.66
N SER A 5 -14.29 33.00 -5.21
CA SER A 5 -14.15 33.41 -3.81
C SER A 5 -14.93 32.53 -2.83
N LYS A 6 -15.94 31.81 -3.33
CA LYS A 6 -16.83 30.94 -2.56
C LYS A 6 -16.48 29.44 -2.67
N ILE A 7 -15.37 29.10 -3.33
CA ILE A 7 -14.91 27.71 -3.44
C ILE A 7 -13.81 27.45 -2.39
N ARG A 8 -13.85 26.28 -1.75
CA ARG A 8 -12.79 25.77 -0.87
C ARG A 8 -12.46 24.34 -1.25
N ASN A 9 -11.23 24.11 -1.68
CA ASN A 9 -10.74 22.77 -1.98
C ASN A 9 -9.80 22.36 -0.85
N PHE A 10 -10.14 21.30 -0.15
CA PHE A 10 -9.37 20.85 1.00
C PHE A 10 -9.36 19.32 1.10
N SER A 11 -8.33 18.82 1.77
CA SER A 11 -8.17 17.41 2.09
C SER A 11 -8.20 17.19 3.60
N ILE A 12 -8.45 15.95 4.02
CA ILE A 12 -8.27 15.54 5.42
C ILE A 12 -7.06 14.62 5.47
N VAL A 13 -6.08 14.99 6.28
CA VAL A 13 -4.88 14.22 6.57
C VAL A 13 -4.87 13.81 8.03
N ALA A 14 -4.51 12.56 8.31
CA ALA A 14 -4.49 12.02 9.66
C ALA A 14 -3.60 10.79 9.74
N HIS A 15 -3.17 10.45 10.94
CA HIS A 15 -2.67 9.10 11.22
C HIS A 15 -3.81 8.08 11.18
N ILE A 16 -3.47 6.80 11.01
CA ILE A 16 -4.43 5.68 11.10
C ILE A 16 -5.13 5.75 12.46
N ASP A 17 -6.44 5.50 12.49
CA ASP A 17 -7.29 5.52 13.70
C ASP A 17 -7.48 6.89 14.38
N HIS A 18 -6.94 8.00 13.86
CA HIS A 18 -7.23 9.34 14.42
C HIS A 18 -8.65 9.84 14.12
N GLY A 19 -9.42 9.11 13.31
CA GLY A 19 -10.82 9.39 13.04
C GLY A 19 -11.08 10.22 11.79
N LYS A 20 -10.22 10.11 10.77
CA LYS A 20 -10.35 10.77 9.47
C LYS A 20 -11.69 10.50 8.79
N SER A 21 -12.01 9.21 8.51
CA SER A 21 -13.25 8.82 7.82
C SER A 21 -14.49 9.16 8.65
N THR A 22 -14.40 9.04 9.98
CA THR A 22 -15.49 9.48 10.88
C THR A 22 -15.73 10.98 10.81
N LEU A 23 -14.67 11.81 10.73
CA LEU A 23 -14.83 13.25 10.54
C LEU A 23 -15.44 13.56 9.19
N ALA A 24 -14.97 12.90 8.11
CA ALA A 24 -15.54 13.06 6.79
C ALA A 24 -17.04 12.79 6.77
N ASP A 25 -17.51 11.69 7.39
CA ASP A 25 -18.93 11.39 7.54
C ASP A 25 -19.70 12.50 8.25
N ARG A 26 -19.13 13.09 9.33
CA ARG A 26 -19.78 14.19 10.06
C ARG A 26 -19.85 15.48 9.24
N LEU A 27 -18.83 15.78 8.42
CA LEU A 27 -18.89 16.92 7.50
C LEU A 27 -20.00 16.72 6.45
N LEU A 28 -20.15 15.49 5.92
CA LEU A 28 -21.25 15.14 5.01
C LEU A 28 -22.63 15.33 5.65
N GLU A 29 -22.76 14.90 6.91
CA GLU A 29 -24.01 15.01 7.68
C GLU A 29 -24.36 16.48 7.95
N GLU A 30 -23.39 17.30 8.40
CA GLU A 30 -23.58 18.72 8.71
C GLU A 30 -23.94 19.53 7.46
N CYS A 31 -23.31 19.24 6.32
CA CYS A 31 -23.66 19.84 5.03
C CYS A 31 -24.97 19.28 4.42
N ARG A 32 -25.60 18.29 5.06
CA ARG A 32 -26.80 17.60 4.56
C ARG A 32 -26.62 17.04 3.14
N ALA A 33 -25.41 16.60 2.83
CA ALA A 33 -25.07 16.05 1.53
C ALA A 33 -25.67 14.64 1.30
N ILE A 34 -26.12 13.99 2.38
CA ILE A 34 -26.76 12.67 2.38
C ILE A 34 -27.95 12.71 3.32
N ASP A 35 -29.06 12.08 2.93
CA ASP A 35 -30.21 11.90 3.79
C ASP A 35 -29.85 11.01 5.01
N LYS A 36 -30.32 11.39 6.21
CA LYS A 36 -30.05 10.62 7.46
C LYS A 36 -30.44 9.13 7.36
N ARG A 37 -31.31 8.76 6.44
CA ARG A 37 -31.77 7.38 6.21
C ARG A 37 -30.80 6.56 5.36
N GLU A 38 -29.97 7.23 4.56
CA GLU A 38 -28.98 6.65 3.64
C GLU A 38 -27.55 6.77 4.20
N MET A 39 -27.42 7.38 5.39
CA MET A 39 -26.13 7.53 6.06
C MET A 39 -25.70 6.18 6.63
N GLU A 40 -24.59 5.67 6.15
CA GLU A 40 -23.88 4.51 6.67
C GLU A 40 -22.56 4.99 7.29
N ASP A 41 -21.92 4.16 8.09
CA ASP A 41 -20.57 4.46 8.58
C ASP A 41 -19.56 4.35 7.42
N GLN A 42 -18.63 5.29 7.34
CA GLN A 42 -17.58 5.35 6.31
C GLN A 42 -18.15 5.39 4.87
N VAL A 43 -19.07 6.32 4.64
CA VAL A 43 -19.77 6.48 3.34
C VAL A 43 -18.80 6.74 2.18
N LEU A 44 -17.67 7.41 2.43
CA LEU A 44 -16.66 7.67 1.42
C LEU A 44 -15.81 6.44 1.11
N ASP A 45 -15.69 5.49 2.02
CA ASP A 45 -14.98 4.24 1.82
C ASP A 45 -15.87 3.25 1.04
N ASN A 46 -15.69 3.19 -0.28
CA ASN A 46 -16.57 2.41 -1.16
C ASN A 46 -16.20 0.93 -1.28
N MET A 47 -14.98 0.57 -0.93
CA MET A 47 -14.53 -0.81 -0.98
C MET A 47 -14.88 -1.52 0.33
N ASP A 48 -15.38 -2.75 0.25
CA ASP A 48 -15.61 -3.55 1.45
C ASP A 48 -14.32 -3.70 2.28
N LEU A 49 -13.17 -3.77 1.61
CA LEU A 49 -11.85 -3.84 2.22
C LEU A 49 -11.46 -2.58 3.01
N GLU A 50 -11.85 -1.39 2.55
CA GLU A 50 -11.64 -0.13 3.28
C GLU A 50 -12.40 -0.16 4.59
N ARG A 51 -13.67 -0.55 4.54
CA ARG A 51 -14.56 -0.65 5.72
C ARG A 51 -14.12 -1.74 6.69
N GLU A 52 -13.73 -2.93 6.20
CA GLU A 52 -13.27 -4.03 7.04
C GLU A 52 -11.95 -3.71 7.76
N ARG A 53 -11.02 -3.04 7.08
CA ARG A 53 -9.71 -2.69 7.62
C ARG A 53 -9.68 -1.34 8.34
N GLY A 54 -10.74 -0.53 8.22
CA GLY A 54 -10.83 0.81 8.81
C GLY A 54 -9.84 1.81 8.22
N ILE A 55 -9.41 1.62 6.97
CA ILE A 55 -8.44 2.47 6.28
C ILE A 55 -8.98 2.91 4.93
N THR A 56 -8.75 4.17 4.56
CA THR A 56 -8.98 4.64 3.19
C THR A 56 -7.84 4.17 2.31
N ILE A 57 -8.15 3.48 1.22
CA ILE A 57 -7.18 2.95 0.25
C ILE A 57 -7.06 3.91 -0.93
N LYS A 58 -8.19 4.41 -1.44
CA LYS A 58 -8.27 5.26 -2.62
C LYS A 58 -8.80 6.65 -2.28
N ALA A 59 -8.13 7.68 -2.80
CA ALA A 59 -8.61 9.05 -2.64
C ALA A 59 -9.96 9.24 -3.32
N ARG A 60 -10.85 10.01 -2.66
CA ARG A 60 -12.17 10.33 -3.18
C ARG A 60 -12.50 11.80 -3.04
N ALA A 61 -12.93 12.42 -4.12
CA ALA A 61 -13.39 13.80 -4.10
C ALA A 61 -14.91 13.86 -3.99
N VAL A 62 -15.41 14.79 -3.18
CA VAL A 62 -16.84 15.03 -2.98
C VAL A 62 -17.10 16.52 -2.88
N ARG A 63 -18.13 16.98 -3.61
CA ARG A 63 -18.64 18.35 -3.54
C ARG A 63 -19.71 18.45 -2.46
N LEU A 64 -19.58 19.44 -1.60
CA LEU A 64 -20.52 19.80 -0.54
C LEU A 64 -20.98 21.25 -0.74
N ASP A 65 -22.27 21.50 -0.66
CA ASP A 65 -22.82 22.84 -0.63
C ASP A 65 -23.08 23.23 0.84
N TYR A 66 -22.48 24.32 1.30
CA TYR A 66 -22.53 24.74 2.70
C TYR A 66 -22.97 26.21 2.81
N THR A 67 -23.87 26.48 3.76
CA THR A 67 -24.26 27.85 4.14
C THR A 67 -23.55 28.18 5.42
N ALA A 68 -22.62 29.13 5.36
CA ALA A 68 -21.81 29.53 6.52
C ALA A 68 -22.56 30.51 7.43
N ASP A 69 -21.99 30.79 8.62
CA ASP A 69 -22.53 31.70 9.60
C ASP A 69 -22.68 33.15 9.09
N ASP A 70 -21.91 33.52 8.05
CA ASP A 70 -22.04 34.82 7.36
C ASP A 70 -23.30 34.90 6.47
N GLY A 71 -24.05 33.80 6.34
CA GLY A 71 -25.26 33.70 5.53
C GLY A 71 -24.97 33.45 4.02
N GLU A 72 -23.73 33.35 3.62
CA GLU A 72 -23.31 33.09 2.24
C GLU A 72 -23.20 31.61 1.94
N GLN A 73 -23.40 31.27 0.66
CA GLN A 73 -23.24 29.88 0.19
C GLN A 73 -21.83 29.62 -0.33
N TYR A 74 -21.21 28.57 0.17
CA TYR A 74 -19.90 28.09 -0.23
C TYR A 74 -19.99 26.71 -0.89
N VAL A 75 -19.07 26.47 -1.80
CA VAL A 75 -18.83 25.15 -2.38
C VAL A 75 -17.55 24.60 -1.76
N LEU A 76 -17.69 23.50 -1.01
CA LEU A 76 -16.60 22.83 -0.35
C LEU A 76 -16.29 21.54 -1.13
N ASN A 77 -15.11 21.44 -1.71
CA ASN A 77 -14.64 20.20 -2.35
C ASN A 77 -13.72 19.47 -1.37
N LEU A 78 -14.24 18.44 -0.75
CA LEU A 78 -13.49 17.55 0.12
C LEU A 78 -12.81 16.47 -0.73
N ILE A 79 -11.50 16.35 -0.61
CA ILE A 79 -10.72 15.24 -1.18
C ILE A 79 -10.23 14.37 -0.03
N ASP A 80 -10.90 13.25 0.20
CA ASP A 80 -10.49 12.28 1.22
C ASP A 80 -9.26 11.50 0.74
N THR A 81 -8.23 11.39 1.59
CA THR A 81 -6.93 10.80 1.24
C THR A 81 -6.61 9.60 2.11
N PRO A 82 -5.84 8.60 1.60
CA PRO A 82 -5.28 7.55 2.43
C PRO A 82 -4.46 8.11 3.60
N GLY A 83 -4.38 7.35 4.70
CA GLY A 83 -3.55 7.73 5.86
C GLY A 83 -2.28 6.91 6.02
N HIS A 84 -2.07 5.84 5.24
CA HIS A 84 -0.98 4.88 5.40
C HIS A 84 0.23 5.23 4.52
N VAL A 85 1.45 4.97 5.02
CA VAL A 85 2.71 5.27 4.33
C VAL A 85 2.82 4.66 2.92
N ASP A 86 2.29 3.46 2.70
CA ASP A 86 2.29 2.81 1.38
C ASP A 86 1.55 3.61 0.32
N PHE A 87 0.64 4.51 0.73
CA PHE A 87 -0.17 5.34 -0.17
C PHE A 87 0.26 6.81 -0.23
N ASN A 88 1.46 7.16 0.25
CA ASN A 88 1.99 8.53 0.21
C ASN A 88 1.92 9.15 -1.20
N TYR A 89 2.06 8.33 -2.24
CA TYR A 89 1.92 8.76 -3.63
C TYR A 89 0.49 9.26 -3.93
N GLU A 90 -0.55 8.58 -3.43
CA GLU A 90 -1.95 9.00 -3.59
C GLU A 90 -2.27 10.24 -2.76
N VAL A 91 -1.71 10.32 -1.55
CA VAL A 91 -1.80 11.51 -0.69
C VAL A 91 -1.24 12.73 -1.42
N SER A 92 0.00 12.66 -1.89
CA SER A 92 0.67 13.76 -2.61
C SER A 92 -0.14 14.26 -3.81
N ARG A 93 -0.72 13.36 -4.60
CA ARG A 93 -1.56 13.73 -5.75
C ARG A 93 -2.82 14.48 -5.35
N SER A 94 -3.48 13.99 -4.32
CA SER A 94 -4.73 14.58 -3.84
C SER A 94 -4.50 15.96 -3.24
N LEU A 95 -3.42 16.13 -2.49
CA LEU A 95 -3.03 17.41 -1.90
C LEU A 95 -2.80 18.48 -2.97
N THR A 96 -2.19 18.15 -4.10
CA THR A 96 -1.95 19.13 -5.18
C THR A 96 -3.25 19.67 -5.80
N ALA A 97 -4.38 19.00 -5.61
CA ALA A 97 -5.69 19.47 -6.05
C ALA A 97 -6.39 20.37 -5.01
N CYS A 98 -5.75 20.68 -3.89
CA CYS A 98 -6.30 21.43 -2.76
C CYS A 98 -5.58 22.75 -2.53
N GLU A 99 -6.19 23.65 -1.75
CA GLU A 99 -5.60 24.84 -1.17
C GLU A 99 -5.38 24.69 0.34
N GLY A 100 -6.08 23.77 1.00
CA GLY A 100 -5.94 23.53 2.43
C GLY A 100 -5.97 22.06 2.79
N ALA A 101 -5.45 21.74 3.98
CA ALA A 101 -5.50 20.41 4.56
C ALA A 101 -5.94 20.48 6.02
N ILE A 102 -6.95 19.72 6.39
CA ILE A 102 -7.34 19.53 7.79
C ILE A 102 -6.45 18.44 8.38
N LEU A 103 -5.65 18.78 9.38
CA LEU A 103 -4.81 17.86 10.12
C LEU A 103 -5.57 17.35 11.35
N VAL A 104 -6.04 16.11 11.32
CA VAL A 104 -6.76 15.51 12.44
C VAL A 104 -5.78 14.81 13.38
N VAL A 105 -5.75 15.25 14.64
CA VAL A 105 -4.90 14.69 15.69
C VAL A 105 -5.76 14.16 16.83
N ASP A 106 -5.49 12.94 17.27
CA ASP A 106 -6.16 12.31 18.42
C ASP A 106 -5.73 12.98 19.73
N ALA A 107 -6.68 13.50 20.51
CA ALA A 107 -6.43 14.15 21.78
C ALA A 107 -5.77 13.25 22.83
N SER A 108 -5.84 11.93 22.68
CA SER A 108 -5.24 10.96 23.61
C SER A 108 -3.87 10.46 23.17
N GLN A 109 -3.63 10.41 21.85
CA GLN A 109 -2.39 9.89 21.27
C GLN A 109 -1.41 11.01 20.87
N GLY A 110 -1.90 12.20 20.45
CA GLY A 110 -1.10 13.33 19.98
C GLY A 110 -0.44 13.06 18.63
N ILE A 111 0.77 13.61 18.39
CA ILE A 111 1.49 13.49 17.13
C ILE A 111 2.09 12.08 17.00
N GLU A 112 1.95 11.48 15.82
CA GLU A 112 2.58 10.22 15.43
C GLU A 112 3.37 10.38 14.12
N ALA A 113 4.18 9.37 13.73
CA ALA A 113 5.10 9.47 12.58
C ALA A 113 4.37 9.86 11.28
N GLN A 114 3.22 9.25 10.99
CA GLN A 114 2.44 9.58 9.81
C GLN A 114 1.77 10.97 9.90
N THR A 115 1.49 11.46 11.11
CA THR A 115 1.01 12.84 11.31
C THR A 115 2.05 13.82 10.78
N LEU A 116 3.32 13.65 11.17
CA LEU A 116 4.43 14.48 10.69
C LEU A 116 4.63 14.35 9.18
N ALA A 117 4.76 13.12 8.67
CA ALA A 117 4.99 12.87 7.26
C ALA A 117 3.90 13.49 6.38
N ASN A 118 2.62 13.27 6.70
CA ASN A 118 1.49 13.83 5.94
C ASN A 118 1.41 15.36 6.05
N THR A 119 1.79 15.92 7.20
CA THR A 119 1.83 17.38 7.39
C THR A 119 2.91 18.01 6.52
N TYR A 120 4.10 17.43 6.49
CA TYR A 120 5.18 17.94 5.63
C TYR A 120 4.83 17.82 4.15
N LEU A 121 4.19 16.72 3.71
CA LEU A 121 3.68 16.61 2.34
C LEU A 121 2.66 17.73 2.00
N ALA A 122 1.81 18.11 2.95
CA ALA A 122 0.85 19.20 2.74
C ALA A 122 1.56 20.57 2.68
N ILE A 123 2.55 20.81 3.55
CA ILE A 123 3.35 22.04 3.54
C ILE A 123 4.17 22.17 2.25
N ASP A 124 4.81 21.07 1.82
CA ASP A 124 5.61 21.04 0.57
C ASP A 124 4.73 21.25 -0.66
N ALA A 125 3.47 20.82 -0.62
CA ALA A 125 2.47 21.12 -1.64
C ALA A 125 1.96 22.58 -1.60
N GLY A 126 2.37 23.37 -0.60
CA GLY A 126 2.00 24.78 -0.43
C GLY A 126 0.59 25.00 0.12
N LEU A 127 0.05 24.02 0.85
CA LEU A 127 -1.29 24.09 1.44
C LEU A 127 -1.29 24.81 2.78
N GLU A 128 -2.42 25.45 3.10
CA GLU A 128 -2.71 25.89 4.46
C GLU A 128 -3.11 24.68 5.31
N VAL A 129 -2.35 24.40 6.38
CA VAL A 129 -2.60 23.24 7.25
C VAL A 129 -3.34 23.69 8.49
N LEU A 130 -4.54 23.13 8.68
CA LEU A 130 -5.48 23.51 9.73
C LEU A 130 -5.63 22.35 10.73
N PRO A 131 -5.06 22.44 11.95
CA PRO A 131 -5.17 21.39 12.95
C PRO A 131 -6.58 21.31 13.55
N VAL A 132 -7.01 20.07 13.83
CA VAL A 132 -8.26 19.73 14.52
C VAL A 132 -7.96 18.65 15.55
N ILE A 133 -8.35 18.89 16.80
CA ILE A 133 -8.12 17.97 17.91
C ILE A 133 -9.35 17.08 18.07
N ASN A 134 -9.23 15.80 17.74
CA ASN A 134 -10.35 14.85 17.77
C ASN A 134 -10.31 13.93 19.00
N LYS A 135 -11.42 13.26 19.24
CA LYS A 135 -11.62 12.29 20.34
C LYS A 135 -11.52 12.90 21.73
N ILE A 136 -11.99 14.13 21.90
CA ILE A 136 -12.04 14.80 23.21
C ILE A 136 -12.97 14.10 24.23
N ASP A 137 -13.81 13.18 23.76
CA ASP A 137 -14.70 12.35 24.57
C ASP A 137 -13.99 11.21 25.29
N LEU A 138 -12.73 10.92 24.95
CA LEU A 138 -11.97 9.86 25.61
C LEU A 138 -11.48 10.31 27.01
N PRO A 139 -11.48 9.41 28.01
CA PRO A 139 -10.98 9.74 29.35
C PRO A 139 -9.51 10.16 29.42
N ALA A 140 -8.72 9.71 28.45
CA ALA A 140 -7.29 10.01 28.33
C ALA A 140 -7.00 11.25 27.44
N ALA A 141 -8.03 11.95 26.97
CA ALA A 141 -7.87 13.11 26.11
C ALA A 141 -7.14 14.27 26.82
N ARG A 142 -6.17 14.87 26.13
CA ARG A 142 -5.33 15.99 26.60
C ARG A 142 -5.26 17.08 25.53
N PRO A 143 -6.39 17.69 25.15
CA PRO A 143 -6.44 18.57 23.99
C PRO A 143 -5.47 19.76 24.08
N GLU A 144 -5.37 20.42 25.24
CA GLU A 144 -4.46 21.56 25.42
C GLU A 144 -2.98 21.17 25.27
N GLU A 145 -2.58 20.01 25.81
CA GLU A 145 -1.21 19.52 25.67
C GLU A 145 -0.90 19.20 24.20
N VAL A 146 -1.85 18.57 23.47
CA VAL A 146 -1.68 18.21 22.05
C VAL A 146 -1.62 19.46 21.16
N LYS A 147 -2.36 20.53 21.47
CA LYS A 147 -2.23 21.80 20.76
C LYS A 147 -0.81 22.38 20.90
N HIS A 148 -0.26 22.40 22.11
CA HIS A 148 1.12 22.86 22.34
C HIS A 148 2.13 21.94 21.63
N GLU A 149 1.92 20.62 21.67
CA GLU A 149 2.75 19.65 20.95
C GLU A 149 2.80 19.96 19.45
N ILE A 150 1.67 20.27 18.81
CA ILE A 150 1.59 20.64 17.40
C ILE A 150 2.38 21.91 17.12
N GLU A 151 2.26 22.95 17.96
CA GLU A 151 3.03 24.19 17.78
C GLU A 151 4.53 23.99 17.97
N ASP A 152 4.92 23.22 18.99
CA ASP A 152 6.34 23.03 19.35
C ASP A 152 7.05 22.08 18.35
N VAL A 153 6.37 21.02 17.89
CA VAL A 153 6.99 19.98 17.06
C VAL A 153 6.85 20.29 15.56
N ILE A 154 5.67 20.73 15.13
CA ILE A 154 5.40 20.98 13.71
C ILE A 154 5.65 22.44 13.33
N GLY A 155 5.40 23.35 14.26
CA GLY A 155 5.56 24.79 14.03
C GLY A 155 4.38 25.47 13.35
N ILE A 156 3.18 24.86 13.37
CA ILE A 156 1.94 25.43 12.85
C ILE A 156 1.06 25.94 14.00
N PRO A 157 0.29 27.05 13.85
CA PRO A 157 -0.61 27.55 14.88
C PRO A 157 -1.68 26.50 15.23
N ALA A 158 -1.83 26.15 16.51
CA ALA A 158 -2.76 25.13 16.96
C ALA A 158 -3.58 25.51 18.21
N LEU A 159 -3.22 26.58 18.91
CA LEU A 159 -3.90 26.95 20.16
C LEU A 159 -5.41 27.22 19.97
N ASP A 160 -5.81 27.78 18.84
CA ASP A 160 -7.20 28.04 18.49
C ASP A 160 -7.85 26.89 17.71
N ALA A 161 -7.18 25.72 17.62
CA ALA A 161 -7.70 24.57 16.88
C ALA A 161 -9.02 24.05 17.45
N PRO A 162 -10.02 23.73 16.62
CA PRO A 162 -11.27 23.14 17.08
C PRO A 162 -11.05 21.82 17.82
N GLU A 163 -11.69 21.71 18.98
CA GLU A 163 -11.74 20.49 19.78
C GLU A 163 -13.04 19.76 19.50
N ILE A 164 -12.94 18.56 18.92
CA ILE A 164 -14.09 17.83 18.42
C ILE A 164 -14.18 16.40 18.96
N SER A 165 -15.38 15.85 18.91
CA SER A 165 -15.59 14.41 18.90
C SER A 165 -16.34 14.04 17.62
N ALA A 166 -15.62 13.56 16.61
CA ALA A 166 -16.25 13.11 15.38
C ALA A 166 -17.25 11.97 15.65
N LYS A 167 -16.93 11.06 16.57
CA LYS A 167 -17.83 9.96 16.97
C LYS A 167 -19.17 10.46 17.50
N ASN A 168 -19.16 11.48 18.35
CA ASN A 168 -20.35 12.00 19.00
C ASN A 168 -20.95 13.22 18.30
N GLY A 169 -20.35 13.70 17.18
CA GLY A 169 -20.82 14.87 16.45
C GLY A 169 -20.64 16.19 17.21
N ILE A 170 -19.64 16.28 18.10
CA ILE A 170 -19.40 17.48 18.92
C ILE A 170 -18.51 18.44 18.15
N ASN A 171 -18.91 19.72 18.06
CA ASN A 171 -18.18 20.84 17.45
C ASN A 171 -17.81 20.67 15.97
N ILE A 172 -18.53 19.86 15.21
CA ILE A 172 -18.25 19.65 13.77
C ILE A 172 -18.46 20.94 12.96
N HIS A 173 -19.48 21.70 13.32
CA HIS A 173 -19.77 23.00 12.69
C HIS A 173 -18.56 23.96 12.73
N SER A 174 -17.82 24.00 13.84
CA SER A 174 -16.64 24.85 13.97
C SER A 174 -15.52 24.49 12.98
N VAL A 175 -15.43 23.22 12.56
CA VAL A 175 -14.48 22.79 11.54
C VAL A 175 -14.86 23.35 10.16
N LEU A 176 -16.15 23.33 9.80
CA LEU A 176 -16.62 23.90 8.54
C LEU A 176 -16.42 25.42 8.48
N GLU A 177 -16.71 26.13 9.57
CA GLU A 177 -16.45 27.55 9.66
C GLU A 177 -14.95 27.89 9.57
N MET A 178 -14.09 27.08 10.18
CA MET A 178 -12.64 27.20 10.03
C MET A 178 -12.22 27.01 8.57
N VAL A 179 -12.76 25.99 7.86
CA VAL A 179 -12.47 25.76 6.43
C VAL A 179 -12.89 26.97 5.59
N VAL A 180 -14.08 27.53 5.81
CA VAL A 180 -14.56 28.73 5.09
C VAL A 180 -13.67 29.93 5.33
N ARG A 181 -13.24 30.13 6.57
CA ARG A 181 -12.46 31.30 7.00
C ARG A 181 -11.00 31.22 6.55
N ASP A 182 -10.34 30.06 6.76
CA ASP A 182 -8.89 29.94 6.73
C ASP A 182 -8.36 29.25 5.47
N VAL A 183 -9.13 28.36 4.81
CA VAL A 183 -8.70 27.79 3.52
C VAL A 183 -8.77 28.86 2.44
N PRO A 184 -7.67 29.16 1.74
CA PRO A 184 -7.68 30.13 0.63
C PRO A 184 -8.64 29.74 -0.49
N ALA A 185 -9.25 30.72 -1.13
CA ALA A 185 -9.98 30.48 -2.36
C ALA A 185 -9.03 30.06 -3.49
N PRO A 186 -9.46 29.18 -4.41
CA PRO A 186 -8.64 28.76 -5.53
C PRO A 186 -8.30 29.93 -6.45
N LYS A 187 -7.08 29.91 -6.98
CA LYS A 187 -6.63 30.87 -7.99
C LYS A 187 -6.95 30.33 -9.39
N GLY A 188 -7.20 31.21 -10.35
CA GLY A 188 -7.41 30.81 -11.73
C GLY A 188 -8.23 31.85 -12.51
N ASP A 189 -8.16 31.75 -13.84
CA ASP A 189 -8.90 32.62 -14.76
C ASP A 189 -9.74 31.75 -15.71
N ARG A 190 -11.06 31.90 -15.62
CA ARG A 190 -12.03 31.20 -16.50
C ARG A 190 -11.90 31.58 -17.97
N SER A 191 -11.36 32.77 -18.27
CA SER A 191 -11.15 33.27 -19.65
C SER A 191 -9.85 32.77 -20.26
N ALA A 192 -8.93 32.24 -19.49
CA ALA A 192 -7.66 31.69 -19.93
C ALA A 192 -7.82 30.39 -20.76
N PRO A 193 -6.80 29.94 -21.49
CA PRO A 193 -6.79 28.60 -22.07
C PRO A 193 -7.03 27.53 -21.04
N LEU A 194 -7.76 26.48 -21.43
CA LEU A 194 -8.08 25.35 -20.54
C LEU A 194 -6.81 24.67 -20.04
N GLN A 195 -6.76 24.47 -18.73
CA GLN A 195 -5.70 23.77 -18.02
C GLN A 195 -6.32 22.99 -16.86
N CYS A 196 -6.48 21.66 -17.02
CA CYS A 196 -6.99 20.80 -15.96
C CYS A 196 -5.89 19.85 -15.49
N LEU A 197 -5.77 19.66 -14.17
CA LEU A 197 -4.89 18.68 -13.56
C LEU A 197 -5.68 17.39 -13.29
N ILE A 198 -5.19 16.27 -13.80
CA ILE A 198 -5.76 14.95 -13.51
C ILE A 198 -5.15 14.48 -12.19
N PHE A 199 -5.97 14.31 -11.15
CA PHE A 199 -5.49 13.76 -9.88
C PHE A 199 -5.84 12.28 -9.69
N ASP A 200 -6.86 11.75 -10.39
CA ASP A 200 -7.20 10.32 -10.41
C ASP A 200 -7.95 9.95 -11.69
N SER A 201 -8.06 8.64 -11.96
CA SER A 201 -8.90 8.11 -13.02
C SER A 201 -9.45 6.74 -12.65
N GLN A 202 -10.66 6.45 -13.13
CA GLN A 202 -11.33 5.17 -12.93
C GLN A 202 -11.87 4.64 -14.25
N TYR A 203 -11.73 3.35 -14.48
CA TYR A 203 -12.33 2.72 -15.64
C TYR A 203 -13.72 2.18 -15.32
N ASP A 204 -14.68 2.59 -16.13
CA ASP A 204 -16.05 2.08 -16.12
C ASP A 204 -16.32 1.34 -17.45
N SER A 205 -16.91 0.15 -17.38
CA SER A 205 -17.15 -0.69 -18.56
C SER A 205 -18.12 -0.08 -19.57
N TYR A 206 -18.97 0.85 -19.15
CA TYR A 206 -19.99 1.51 -19.99
C TYR A 206 -19.54 2.89 -20.47
N ARG A 207 -18.89 3.67 -19.59
CA ARG A 207 -18.47 5.06 -19.85
C ARG A 207 -17.04 5.18 -20.37
N GLY A 208 -16.23 4.12 -20.26
CA GLY A 208 -14.79 4.16 -20.50
C GLY A 208 -14.05 4.77 -19.30
N ALA A 209 -12.90 5.39 -19.54
CA ALA A 209 -12.18 6.07 -18.45
C ALA A 209 -12.94 7.32 -18.01
N ILE A 210 -13.23 7.40 -16.72
CA ILE A 210 -13.72 8.57 -16.00
C ILE A 210 -12.49 9.26 -15.42
N VAL A 211 -12.26 10.51 -15.80
CA VAL A 211 -11.11 11.28 -15.38
C VAL A 211 -11.54 12.25 -14.29
N TYR A 212 -10.93 12.14 -13.12
CA TYR A 212 -11.13 13.07 -12.01
C TYR A 212 -10.09 14.18 -12.11
N MET A 213 -10.57 15.40 -12.12
CA MET A 213 -9.71 16.54 -12.42
C MET A 213 -10.08 17.77 -11.61
N ARG A 214 -9.08 18.63 -11.46
CA ARG A 214 -9.27 20.01 -11.03
C ARG A 214 -9.01 20.95 -12.20
N VAL A 215 -9.93 21.87 -12.44
CA VAL A 215 -9.74 22.94 -13.44
C VAL A 215 -8.90 24.05 -12.80
N MET A 216 -7.68 24.24 -13.29
CA MET A 216 -6.78 25.29 -12.83
C MET A 216 -7.07 26.61 -13.54
N ASN A 217 -7.24 26.56 -14.88
CA ASN A 217 -7.58 27.70 -15.71
C ASN A 217 -8.57 27.29 -16.80
N GLY A 218 -9.31 28.27 -17.32
CA GLY A 218 -10.25 28.04 -18.41
C GLY A 218 -11.57 27.42 -17.96
N THR A 219 -12.26 26.82 -18.92
CA THR A 219 -13.55 26.14 -18.73
C THR A 219 -13.61 24.94 -19.65
N VAL A 220 -14.10 23.82 -19.14
CA VAL A 220 -14.37 22.59 -19.90
C VAL A 220 -15.86 22.31 -19.93
N ARG A 221 -16.38 21.86 -21.09
CA ARG A 221 -17.80 21.58 -21.30
C ARG A 221 -17.99 20.41 -22.27
N PRO A 222 -19.15 19.76 -22.28
CA PRO A 222 -19.48 18.75 -23.27
C PRO A 222 -19.27 19.21 -24.69
N SER A 223 -18.88 18.30 -25.57
CA SER A 223 -18.61 18.51 -27.00
C SER A 223 -17.31 19.28 -27.33
N MET A 224 -16.51 19.71 -26.35
CA MET A 224 -15.16 20.24 -26.60
C MET A 224 -14.20 19.14 -27.03
N ASP A 225 -13.30 19.47 -27.95
CA ASP A 225 -12.16 18.62 -28.28
C ASP A 225 -11.01 18.97 -27.32
N ILE A 226 -10.57 17.98 -26.56
CA ILE A 226 -9.50 18.11 -25.55
C ILE A 226 -8.28 17.29 -25.96
N ARG A 227 -7.11 17.70 -25.46
CA ARG A 227 -5.85 17.02 -25.64
C ARG A 227 -5.21 16.74 -24.30
N PHE A 228 -4.75 15.51 -24.10
CA PHE A 228 -3.88 15.11 -23.00
C PHE A 228 -2.43 15.49 -23.39
N MET A 229 -1.76 16.31 -22.59
CA MET A 229 -0.48 16.89 -23.00
C MET A 229 0.68 15.89 -22.98
N ALA A 230 0.69 14.94 -22.04
CA ALA A 230 1.75 13.94 -21.93
C ALA A 230 1.69 12.88 -23.05
N THR A 231 0.49 12.48 -23.47
CA THR A 231 0.30 11.43 -24.48
C THR A 231 0.02 11.99 -25.87
N GLY A 232 -0.41 13.25 -25.94
CA GLY A 232 -0.86 13.88 -27.17
C GLY A 232 -2.23 13.38 -27.67
N ALA A 233 -2.87 12.47 -26.96
CA ALA A 233 -4.16 11.88 -27.33
C ALA A 233 -5.26 12.96 -27.34
N VAL A 234 -6.13 12.90 -28.34
CA VAL A 234 -7.24 13.84 -28.52
C VAL A 234 -8.56 13.10 -28.41
N TYR A 235 -9.46 13.65 -27.60
CA TYR A 235 -10.78 13.09 -27.38
C TYR A 235 -11.83 14.19 -27.33
N LYS A 236 -13.06 13.81 -27.65
CA LYS A 236 -14.22 14.68 -27.52
C LYS A 236 -14.90 14.46 -26.18
N VAL A 237 -15.07 15.51 -25.39
CA VAL A 237 -15.77 15.45 -24.10
C VAL A 237 -17.22 15.04 -24.32
N VAL A 238 -17.64 13.99 -23.65
CA VAL A 238 -19.03 13.51 -23.66
C VAL A 238 -19.82 14.18 -22.55
N GLU A 239 -19.29 14.15 -21.33
CA GLU A 239 -19.93 14.65 -20.13
C GLU A 239 -18.89 15.23 -19.18
N VAL A 240 -19.25 16.30 -18.47
CA VAL A 240 -18.55 16.82 -17.31
C VAL A 240 -19.53 16.95 -16.14
N GLY A 241 -19.04 16.93 -14.92
CA GLY A 241 -19.92 17.07 -13.77
C GLY A 241 -19.21 17.04 -12.43
N TYR A 242 -20.03 17.03 -11.38
CA TYR A 242 -19.59 17.05 -10.00
C TYR A 242 -19.73 15.68 -9.34
N LEU A 243 -18.87 15.45 -8.35
CA LEU A 243 -18.87 14.25 -7.54
C LEU A 243 -19.67 14.50 -6.26
N HIS A 244 -20.68 13.69 -6.01
CA HIS A 244 -21.46 13.69 -4.78
C HIS A 244 -21.22 12.40 -3.99
N PRO A 245 -21.54 12.35 -2.70
CA PRO A 245 -21.30 11.16 -1.89
C PRO A 245 -21.93 9.87 -2.47
N LEU A 246 -23.12 9.99 -3.04
CA LEU A 246 -23.87 8.84 -3.60
C LEU A 246 -23.75 8.70 -5.13
N GLY A 247 -22.89 9.47 -5.79
CA GLY A 247 -22.69 9.35 -7.23
C GLY A 247 -22.21 10.61 -7.94
N MET A 248 -22.45 10.65 -9.24
CA MET A 248 -22.02 11.73 -10.13
C MET A 248 -23.23 12.49 -10.67
N SER A 249 -23.14 13.81 -10.73
CA SER A 249 -24.17 14.65 -11.36
C SER A 249 -23.58 15.41 -12.54
N PRO A 250 -24.20 15.34 -13.74
CA PRO A 250 -23.77 16.10 -14.90
C PRO A 250 -23.90 17.61 -14.67
N ALA A 251 -22.96 18.37 -15.26
CA ALA A 251 -22.97 19.81 -15.28
C ALA A 251 -22.87 20.34 -16.71
N GLU A 252 -23.30 21.57 -16.93
CA GLU A 252 -23.15 22.24 -18.24
C GLU A 252 -21.70 22.56 -18.54
N GLU A 253 -20.93 22.93 -17.51
CA GLU A 253 -19.51 23.23 -17.60
C GLU A 253 -18.82 23.14 -16.24
N LEU A 254 -17.50 22.96 -16.24
CA LEU A 254 -16.63 23.14 -15.08
C LEU A 254 -15.63 24.26 -15.39
N GLY A 255 -15.51 25.24 -14.51
CA GLY A 255 -14.62 26.38 -14.64
C GLY A 255 -13.44 26.36 -13.67
N ALA A 256 -12.53 27.30 -13.85
CA ALA A 256 -11.36 27.45 -12.97
C ALA A 256 -11.73 27.38 -11.49
N GLY A 257 -10.95 26.65 -10.71
CA GLY A 257 -11.14 26.40 -9.27
C GLY A 257 -12.06 25.22 -8.94
N GLU A 258 -12.84 24.70 -9.88
CA GLU A 258 -13.78 23.62 -9.62
C GLU A 258 -13.11 22.24 -9.75
N VAL A 259 -13.54 21.32 -8.90
CA VAL A 259 -13.17 19.89 -8.89
C VAL A 259 -14.35 19.09 -9.42
N GLY A 260 -14.08 18.14 -10.31
CA GLY A 260 -15.12 17.32 -10.89
C GLY A 260 -14.57 16.21 -11.77
N TYR A 261 -15.43 15.68 -12.62
CA TYR A 261 -15.06 14.61 -13.54
C TYR A 261 -15.35 14.98 -15.01
N LEU A 262 -14.65 14.29 -15.89
CA LEU A 262 -14.99 14.26 -17.31
C LEU A 262 -15.04 12.83 -17.84
N THR A 263 -15.88 12.59 -18.84
CA THR A 263 -15.88 11.39 -19.66
C THR A 263 -15.74 11.76 -21.14
N ALA A 264 -14.99 10.95 -21.87
CA ALA A 264 -14.75 11.18 -23.30
C ALA A 264 -14.68 9.86 -24.08
N SER A 265 -15.40 8.81 -23.61
CA SER A 265 -15.39 7.46 -24.19
C SER A 265 -13.99 6.89 -24.43
N ILE A 266 -13.06 7.19 -23.52
CA ILE A 266 -11.68 6.78 -23.60
C ILE A 266 -11.59 5.28 -23.29
N LYS A 267 -11.13 4.50 -24.25
CA LYS A 267 -10.98 3.05 -24.12
C LYS A 267 -9.58 2.65 -23.63
N THR A 268 -8.59 3.48 -23.93
CA THR A 268 -7.18 3.26 -23.61
C THR A 268 -6.82 4.06 -22.38
N VAL A 269 -6.84 3.43 -21.20
CA VAL A 269 -6.59 4.12 -19.92
C VAL A 269 -5.17 4.67 -19.83
N SER A 270 -4.20 4.07 -20.53
CA SER A 270 -2.84 4.63 -20.60
C SER A 270 -2.77 6.06 -21.17
N ASP A 271 -3.85 6.53 -21.81
CA ASP A 271 -3.96 7.89 -22.32
C ASP A 271 -4.37 8.90 -21.23
N THR A 272 -4.94 8.40 -20.09
CA THR A 272 -5.38 9.22 -18.96
C THR A 272 -4.41 9.11 -17.78
N ARG A 273 -3.17 9.51 -18.00
CA ARG A 273 -2.16 9.45 -16.95
C ARG A 273 -2.48 10.44 -15.84
N VAL A 274 -2.45 9.94 -14.61
CA VAL A 274 -2.57 10.79 -13.42
C VAL A 274 -1.38 11.76 -13.38
N GLY A 275 -1.65 13.05 -13.11
CA GLY A 275 -0.66 14.12 -13.18
C GLY A 275 -0.52 14.76 -14.56
N ASP A 276 -1.22 14.25 -15.58
CA ASP A 276 -1.23 14.90 -16.90
C ASP A 276 -2.11 16.14 -16.90
N THR A 277 -1.83 17.01 -17.84
CA THR A 277 -2.60 18.23 -18.10
C THR A 277 -3.56 18.02 -19.27
N VAL A 278 -4.83 18.33 -19.04
CA VAL A 278 -5.82 18.39 -20.12
C VAL A 278 -5.98 19.83 -20.59
N THR A 279 -5.90 20.03 -21.92
CA THR A 279 -6.09 21.33 -22.56
C THR A 279 -7.07 21.26 -23.73
N SER A 280 -7.58 22.40 -24.17
CA SER A 280 -8.43 22.48 -25.38
C SER A 280 -7.59 22.34 -26.65
N VAL A 281 -8.10 21.67 -27.66
CA VAL A 281 -7.45 21.58 -28.98
C VAL A 281 -7.53 22.92 -29.71
N GLU A 282 -8.64 23.65 -29.56
CA GLU A 282 -8.84 24.95 -30.26
C GLU A 282 -7.94 26.04 -29.71
N ARG A 283 -7.76 26.06 -28.36
CA ARG A 283 -6.96 27.07 -27.67
C ARG A 283 -6.09 26.39 -26.60
N PRO A 284 -5.00 25.73 -27.00
CA PRO A 284 -4.17 25.00 -26.07
C PRO A 284 -3.42 25.93 -25.10
N CYS A 285 -3.18 25.47 -23.88
CA CYS A 285 -2.28 26.16 -22.97
C CYS A 285 -0.83 26.02 -23.45
N ALA A 286 0.01 26.97 -23.06
CA ALA A 286 1.41 27.02 -23.49
C ALA A 286 2.28 25.96 -22.81
N GLU A 287 2.00 25.69 -21.52
CA GLU A 287 2.80 24.81 -20.69
C GLU A 287 1.91 23.82 -19.95
N ALA A 288 2.41 22.60 -19.77
CA ALA A 288 1.78 21.61 -18.90
C ALA A 288 1.94 22.03 -17.42
N LEU A 289 0.98 21.66 -16.60
CA LEU A 289 1.12 21.77 -15.15
C LEU A 289 2.26 20.87 -14.67
N PRO A 290 2.93 21.20 -13.55
CA PRO A 290 3.87 20.28 -12.93
C PRO A 290 3.18 18.95 -12.69
N GLY A 291 3.68 17.90 -13.34
CA GLY A 291 3.13 16.55 -13.18
C GLY A 291 3.63 15.92 -11.89
N TYR A 292 3.01 14.81 -11.53
CA TYR A 292 3.47 13.99 -10.39
C TYR A 292 4.67 13.14 -10.80
N GLN A 293 5.53 12.85 -9.83
CA GLN A 293 6.51 11.78 -9.98
C GLN A 293 5.75 10.45 -10.14
N GLN A 294 6.21 9.59 -11.05
CA GLN A 294 5.60 8.27 -11.18
C GLN A 294 5.90 7.45 -9.93
N ALA A 295 4.88 6.81 -9.38
CA ALA A 295 5.06 5.84 -8.31
C ALA A 295 5.97 4.72 -8.80
N GLN A 296 7.05 4.46 -8.06
CA GLN A 296 7.94 3.34 -8.34
C GLN A 296 7.62 2.22 -7.38
N PRO A 297 7.27 1.01 -7.88
CA PRO A 297 7.10 -0.14 -7.02
C PRO A 297 8.38 -0.45 -6.24
N MET A 298 8.22 -0.71 -4.95
CA MET A 298 9.33 -1.01 -4.04
C MET A 298 9.36 -2.49 -3.65
N VAL A 299 8.19 -3.15 -3.67
CA VAL A 299 8.01 -4.54 -3.27
C VAL A 299 7.53 -5.35 -4.47
N PHE A 300 8.15 -6.48 -4.71
CA PHE A 300 7.85 -7.36 -5.84
C PHE A 300 7.52 -8.77 -5.35
N SER A 301 6.44 -9.36 -5.89
CA SER A 301 6.06 -10.73 -5.63
C SER A 301 5.59 -11.41 -6.92
N GLY A 302 5.86 -12.69 -7.05
CA GLY A 302 5.27 -13.52 -8.09
C GLY A 302 3.84 -13.89 -7.69
N VAL A 303 2.88 -13.72 -8.58
CA VAL A 303 1.47 -14.05 -8.38
C VAL A 303 1.07 -15.11 -9.40
N TYR A 304 0.63 -16.26 -8.92
CA TYR A 304 0.31 -17.43 -9.73
C TYR A 304 -1.10 -17.91 -9.40
N PRO A 305 -1.89 -18.33 -10.40
CA PRO A 305 -3.16 -18.99 -10.11
C PRO A 305 -2.90 -20.39 -9.52
N ALA A 306 -3.63 -20.75 -8.48
CA ALA A 306 -3.54 -22.09 -7.90
C ALA A 306 -3.92 -23.20 -8.91
N ASP A 307 -4.84 -22.89 -9.82
CA ASP A 307 -5.16 -23.68 -11.00
C ASP A 307 -4.58 -23.01 -12.25
N GLY A 308 -3.56 -23.64 -12.85
CA GLY A 308 -2.88 -23.13 -14.04
C GLY A 308 -3.79 -22.86 -15.25
N SER A 309 -5.00 -23.48 -15.32
CA SER A 309 -5.99 -23.18 -16.35
C SER A 309 -6.56 -21.75 -16.26
N LYS A 310 -6.48 -21.12 -15.09
CA LYS A 310 -6.94 -19.75 -14.83
C LYS A 310 -5.90 -18.65 -15.12
N TYR A 311 -4.79 -18.98 -15.78
CA TYR A 311 -3.77 -17.97 -16.15
C TYR A 311 -4.35 -16.81 -16.98
N GLY A 312 -5.26 -17.14 -17.94
CA GLY A 312 -5.94 -16.13 -18.74
C GLY A 312 -6.81 -15.18 -17.89
N ASP A 313 -7.54 -15.76 -16.94
CA ASP A 313 -8.42 -14.99 -16.04
C ASP A 313 -7.58 -14.05 -15.13
N LEU A 314 -6.44 -14.53 -14.63
CA LEU A 314 -5.51 -13.71 -13.84
C LEU A 314 -4.94 -12.55 -14.65
N ARG A 315 -4.55 -12.79 -15.91
CA ARG A 315 -4.08 -11.71 -16.79
C ARG A 315 -5.14 -10.64 -16.97
N ASP A 316 -6.36 -11.04 -17.31
CA ASP A 316 -7.47 -10.12 -17.57
C ASP A 316 -7.88 -9.36 -16.29
N ALA A 317 -7.77 -9.99 -15.12
CA ALA A 317 -7.99 -9.34 -13.83
C ALA A 317 -6.90 -8.30 -13.52
N LEU A 318 -5.62 -8.63 -13.72
CA LEU A 318 -4.50 -7.69 -13.53
C LEU A 318 -4.58 -6.51 -14.49
N GLU A 319 -4.96 -6.73 -15.75
CA GLU A 319 -5.22 -5.65 -16.72
C GLU A 319 -6.30 -4.69 -16.20
N LYS A 320 -7.43 -5.20 -15.72
CA LYS A 320 -8.52 -4.40 -15.17
C LYS A 320 -8.11 -3.65 -13.89
N LEU A 321 -7.40 -4.31 -12.98
CA LEU A 321 -6.90 -3.64 -11.77
C LEU A 321 -5.95 -2.51 -12.09
N LYS A 322 -5.01 -2.72 -13.02
CA LYS A 322 -4.06 -1.68 -13.46
C LYS A 322 -4.74 -0.46 -14.06
N LEU A 323 -5.94 -0.61 -14.64
CA LEU A 323 -6.74 0.52 -15.12
C LEU A 323 -7.18 1.44 -13.98
N ASN A 324 -7.38 0.87 -12.78
CA ASN A 324 -7.85 1.59 -11.60
C ASN A 324 -6.74 1.91 -10.60
N ASP A 325 -5.56 1.31 -10.79
CA ASP A 325 -4.39 1.50 -9.94
C ASP A 325 -3.12 1.63 -10.79
N ALA A 326 -2.76 2.88 -11.07
CA ALA A 326 -1.59 3.21 -11.89
C ALA A 326 -0.25 2.92 -11.20
N SER A 327 -0.24 2.70 -9.88
CA SER A 327 0.96 2.42 -9.10
C SER A 327 1.44 0.98 -9.23
N MET A 328 0.54 0.06 -9.59
CA MET A 328 0.85 -1.34 -9.79
C MET A 328 1.56 -1.59 -11.13
N SER A 329 2.59 -2.43 -11.12
CA SER A 329 3.23 -2.94 -12.33
C SER A 329 3.17 -4.47 -12.36
N TYR A 330 3.13 -5.06 -13.54
CA TYR A 330 3.24 -6.51 -13.69
C TYR A 330 3.92 -6.90 -15.00
N THR A 331 4.65 -8.00 -14.96
CA THR A 331 5.31 -8.64 -16.11
C THR A 331 5.08 -10.14 -16.05
N GLN A 332 5.06 -10.80 -17.21
CA GLN A 332 4.92 -12.24 -17.26
C GLN A 332 6.11 -12.93 -16.58
N GLU A 333 5.83 -13.97 -15.83
CA GLU A 333 6.83 -14.81 -15.19
C GLU A 333 6.46 -16.29 -15.33
N ASN A 334 7.47 -17.14 -15.35
CA ASN A 334 7.28 -18.59 -15.37
C ASN A 334 8.12 -19.23 -14.27
N SER A 335 7.46 -19.96 -13.39
CA SER A 335 8.09 -20.77 -12.34
C SER A 335 8.06 -22.24 -12.72
N ILE A 336 9.14 -22.96 -12.46
CA ILE A 336 9.21 -24.41 -12.70
C ILE A 336 8.21 -25.14 -11.79
N ALA A 337 8.03 -24.63 -10.56
CA ALA A 337 7.16 -25.23 -9.56
C ALA A 337 5.69 -24.85 -9.74
N LEU A 338 5.38 -23.58 -10.11
CA LEU A 338 4.03 -23.00 -10.13
C LEU A 338 3.47 -22.78 -11.54
N GLY A 339 4.29 -22.92 -12.59
CA GLY A 339 3.91 -22.66 -13.97
C GLY A 339 3.86 -21.18 -14.33
N PHE A 340 2.95 -20.80 -15.21
CA PHE A 340 2.82 -19.42 -15.69
C PHE A 340 2.11 -18.53 -14.68
N GLY A 341 2.65 -17.35 -14.45
CA GLY A 341 2.13 -16.31 -13.57
C GLY A 341 2.63 -14.92 -13.94
N PHE A 342 2.57 -14.02 -13.00
CA PHE A 342 3.00 -12.65 -13.17
C PHE A 342 3.87 -12.21 -12.00
N ARG A 343 4.94 -11.49 -12.30
CA ARG A 343 5.68 -10.70 -11.33
C ARG A 343 4.99 -9.36 -11.21
N CYS A 344 4.45 -9.12 -10.04
CA CYS A 344 3.78 -7.87 -9.70
C CYS A 344 4.66 -7.00 -8.83
N GLY A 345 4.65 -5.69 -9.08
CA GLY A 345 5.31 -4.69 -8.27
C GLY A 345 4.29 -3.81 -7.56
N PHE A 346 4.52 -3.55 -6.28
CA PHE A 346 3.64 -2.87 -5.34
C PHE A 346 4.36 -1.74 -4.62
N LEU A 347 3.63 -0.76 -4.11
CA LEU A 347 4.20 0.35 -3.33
C LEU A 347 4.77 -0.11 -1.99
N GLY A 348 4.08 -1.05 -1.33
CA GLY A 348 4.45 -1.62 -0.05
C GLY A 348 3.69 -2.92 0.21
N LEU A 349 3.80 -3.46 1.43
CA LEU A 349 3.12 -4.71 1.81
C LEU A 349 1.61 -4.57 1.87
N LEU A 350 1.11 -3.52 2.50
CA LEU A 350 -0.33 -3.30 2.62
C LEU A 350 -0.96 -3.14 1.23
N HIS A 351 -0.29 -2.43 0.32
CA HIS A 351 -0.72 -2.34 -1.07
C HIS A 351 -0.76 -3.72 -1.75
N MET A 352 0.27 -4.57 -1.54
CA MET A 352 0.30 -5.93 -2.05
C MET A 352 -0.88 -6.77 -1.53
N GLU A 353 -1.12 -6.76 -0.22
CA GLU A 353 -2.22 -7.50 0.40
C GLU A 353 -3.59 -7.09 -0.16
N ILE A 354 -3.82 -5.78 -0.29
CA ILE A 354 -5.06 -5.24 -0.85
C ILE A 354 -5.27 -5.70 -2.29
N ILE A 355 -4.25 -5.62 -3.14
CA ILE A 355 -4.34 -6.08 -4.53
C ILE A 355 -4.62 -7.57 -4.62
N LEU A 356 -3.95 -8.39 -3.80
CA LEU A 356 -4.18 -9.84 -3.75
C LEU A 356 -5.60 -10.16 -3.30
N GLU A 357 -6.07 -9.54 -2.24
CA GLU A 357 -7.41 -9.76 -1.71
C GLU A 357 -8.49 -9.29 -2.70
N ARG A 358 -8.25 -8.20 -3.45
CA ARG A 358 -9.13 -7.78 -4.55
C ARG A 358 -9.17 -8.81 -5.69
N LEU A 359 -8.02 -9.38 -6.08
CA LEU A 359 -7.97 -10.44 -7.09
C LEU A 359 -8.76 -11.68 -6.65
N GLU A 360 -8.70 -12.04 -5.37
CA GLU A 360 -9.44 -13.17 -4.81
C GLU A 360 -10.94 -12.89 -4.74
N ARG A 361 -11.35 -11.72 -4.21
CA ARG A 361 -12.77 -11.40 -3.95
C ARG A 361 -13.52 -10.92 -5.20
N GLU A 362 -12.94 -9.95 -5.95
CA GLU A 362 -13.62 -9.34 -7.09
C GLU A 362 -13.59 -10.24 -8.34
N TYR A 363 -12.52 -11.05 -8.49
CA TYR A 363 -12.32 -11.91 -9.68
C TYR A 363 -12.42 -13.41 -9.40
N ASN A 364 -12.67 -13.79 -8.14
CA ASN A 364 -12.82 -15.19 -7.71
C ASN A 364 -11.64 -16.08 -8.13
N LEU A 365 -10.42 -15.60 -7.88
CA LEU A 365 -9.16 -16.27 -8.19
C LEU A 365 -8.53 -16.82 -6.91
N ASP A 366 -8.18 -18.12 -6.92
CA ASP A 366 -7.31 -18.69 -5.89
C ASP A 366 -5.87 -18.46 -6.31
N LEU A 367 -5.09 -17.78 -5.46
CA LEU A 367 -3.74 -17.34 -5.78
C LEU A 367 -2.68 -17.98 -4.90
N ILE A 368 -1.50 -18.20 -5.50
CA ILE A 368 -0.27 -18.54 -4.80
C ILE A 368 0.71 -17.38 -5.02
N THR A 369 1.24 -16.83 -3.93
CA THR A 369 2.21 -15.75 -3.99
C THR A 369 3.59 -16.22 -3.54
N THR A 370 4.62 -15.73 -4.21
CA THR A 370 5.99 -15.89 -3.73
C THR A 370 6.30 -14.87 -2.64
N ALA A 371 7.37 -15.08 -1.89
CA ALA A 371 7.83 -14.12 -0.90
C ALA A 371 8.02 -12.73 -1.53
N PRO A 372 7.53 -11.66 -0.87
CA PRO A 372 7.81 -10.31 -1.30
C PRO A 372 9.32 -10.05 -1.28
N ASN A 373 9.81 -9.31 -2.26
CA ASN A 373 11.22 -9.04 -2.44
C ASN A 373 11.43 -7.59 -2.89
N VAL A 374 12.61 -7.04 -2.59
CA VAL A 374 13.03 -5.73 -3.07
C VAL A 374 13.86 -5.87 -4.34
N VAL A 375 14.14 -4.77 -5.03
CA VAL A 375 15.05 -4.75 -6.18
C VAL A 375 16.49 -4.69 -5.68
N TYR A 376 17.30 -5.67 -6.06
CA TYR A 376 18.74 -5.65 -5.81
C TYR A 376 19.49 -5.23 -7.05
N LYS A 377 20.58 -4.48 -6.88
CA LYS A 377 21.49 -4.13 -7.98
C LYS A 377 22.76 -4.97 -7.89
N ILE A 378 23.01 -5.74 -8.94
CA ILE A 378 24.16 -6.64 -8.99
C ILE A 378 25.09 -6.18 -10.11
N THR A 379 26.36 -5.96 -9.77
CA THR A 379 27.42 -5.74 -10.74
C THR A 379 28.17 -7.04 -10.94
N LYS A 380 28.18 -7.54 -12.17
CA LYS A 380 28.94 -8.75 -12.54
C LYS A 380 30.42 -8.46 -12.70
N THR A 381 31.22 -9.52 -12.68
CA THR A 381 32.69 -9.46 -12.89
C THR A 381 33.08 -8.94 -14.28
N ASP A 382 32.18 -9.00 -15.25
CA ASP A 382 32.34 -8.42 -16.60
C ASP A 382 31.98 -6.93 -16.67
N GLY A 383 31.54 -6.33 -15.54
CA GLY A 383 31.10 -4.94 -15.46
C GLY A 383 29.62 -4.71 -15.80
N THR A 384 28.86 -5.75 -16.17
CA THR A 384 27.42 -5.64 -16.45
C THR A 384 26.65 -5.37 -15.16
N GLN A 385 25.77 -4.38 -15.18
CA GLN A 385 24.84 -4.09 -14.09
C GLN A 385 23.47 -4.69 -14.36
N LEU A 386 22.90 -5.35 -13.36
CA LEU A 386 21.61 -6.03 -13.42
C LEU A 386 20.73 -5.59 -12.26
N ASP A 387 19.48 -5.26 -12.55
CA ASP A 387 18.43 -5.12 -11.54
C ASP A 387 17.76 -6.49 -11.35
N VAL A 388 17.87 -7.01 -10.12
CA VAL A 388 17.36 -8.33 -9.76
C VAL A 388 16.10 -8.19 -8.91
N TYR A 389 14.98 -8.52 -9.52
CA TYR A 389 13.64 -8.47 -8.91
C TYR A 389 13.21 -9.79 -8.29
N THR A 390 13.89 -10.89 -8.61
CA THR A 390 13.52 -12.25 -8.23
C THR A 390 14.76 -13.08 -7.94
N PRO A 391 14.70 -13.98 -6.94
CA PRO A 391 15.78 -14.95 -6.72
C PRO A 391 16.12 -15.80 -7.95
N LEU A 392 15.17 -15.99 -8.88
CA LEU A 392 15.41 -16.73 -10.12
C LEU A 392 16.50 -16.11 -11.00
N ASN A 393 16.54 -14.78 -11.05
CA ASN A 393 17.48 -14.03 -11.88
C ASN A 393 18.78 -13.68 -11.15
N TYR A 394 18.97 -14.19 -9.92
CA TYR A 394 20.19 -13.93 -9.16
C TYR A 394 21.36 -14.70 -9.80
N PRO A 395 22.45 -14.00 -10.19
CA PRO A 395 23.59 -14.62 -10.87
C PRO A 395 24.32 -15.66 -9.99
N ASP A 396 25.14 -16.49 -10.64
CA ASP A 396 26.04 -17.39 -9.91
C ASP A 396 26.99 -16.56 -9.02
N PRO A 397 27.25 -16.96 -7.78
CA PRO A 397 28.17 -16.23 -6.88
C PRO A 397 29.56 -15.95 -7.50
N ALA A 398 30.03 -16.80 -8.40
CA ALA A 398 31.30 -16.59 -9.09
C ALA A 398 31.27 -15.45 -10.13
N GLU A 399 30.10 -15.06 -10.60
CA GLU A 399 29.92 -13.97 -11.55
C GLU A 399 29.69 -12.61 -10.89
N ILE A 400 29.50 -12.57 -9.56
CA ILE A 400 29.16 -11.35 -8.83
C ILE A 400 30.43 -10.64 -8.38
N ALA A 401 30.61 -9.39 -8.84
CA ALA A 401 31.66 -8.51 -8.33
C ALA A 401 31.17 -7.72 -7.11
N GLU A 402 29.94 -7.20 -7.16
CA GLU A 402 29.33 -6.42 -6.09
C GLU A 402 27.81 -6.63 -6.09
N SER A 403 27.23 -6.67 -4.89
CA SER A 403 25.79 -6.68 -4.70
C SER A 403 25.38 -5.51 -3.81
N MET A 404 24.30 -4.82 -4.20
CA MET A 404 23.74 -3.67 -3.50
C MET A 404 22.29 -3.93 -3.16
N GLU A 405 21.89 -3.55 -1.96
CA GLU A 405 20.48 -3.59 -1.51
C GLU A 405 19.95 -2.19 -1.20
N PRO A 406 18.63 -1.95 -1.36
CA PRO A 406 18.02 -0.68 -1.03
C PRO A 406 17.95 -0.50 0.49
N PHE A 407 18.30 0.69 0.96
CA PHE A 407 18.17 1.15 2.34
C PHE A 407 17.06 2.18 2.45
N ALA A 408 16.44 2.22 3.60
CA ALA A 408 15.46 3.23 3.97
C ALA A 408 15.88 3.99 5.22
N LYS A 409 15.61 5.29 5.23
CA LYS A 409 15.55 6.07 6.46
C LYS A 409 14.27 5.72 7.18
N VAL A 410 14.37 5.34 8.41
CA VAL A 410 13.25 4.90 9.25
C VAL A 410 13.12 5.86 10.43
N SER A 411 11.91 6.37 10.64
CA SER A 411 11.53 7.19 11.78
C SER A 411 10.53 6.42 12.63
N VAL A 412 10.85 6.22 13.90
CA VAL A 412 9.95 5.53 14.85
C VAL A 412 9.64 6.47 16.00
N ILE A 413 8.34 6.77 16.18
CA ILE A 413 7.86 7.57 17.31
C ILE A 413 7.18 6.66 18.33
N ALA A 414 7.57 6.77 19.59
CA ALA A 414 7.00 5.99 20.68
C ALA A 414 7.22 6.66 22.05
N PRO A 415 6.50 6.24 23.11
CA PRO A 415 6.82 6.64 24.49
C PRO A 415 8.24 6.20 24.92
N PRO A 416 8.93 6.97 25.78
CA PRO A 416 10.31 6.68 26.22
C PRO A 416 10.51 5.29 26.82
N ASP A 417 9.48 4.72 27.44
CA ASP A 417 9.52 3.40 28.08
C ASP A 417 9.83 2.28 27.06
N TYR A 418 9.56 2.48 25.78
CA TYR A 418 9.75 1.48 24.72
C TYR A 418 11.04 1.65 23.92
N VAL A 419 11.84 2.68 24.19
CA VAL A 419 13.10 2.96 23.46
C VAL A 419 14.00 1.74 23.41
N GLY A 420 14.23 1.06 24.54
CA GLY A 420 15.06 -0.14 24.58
C GLY A 420 14.55 -1.27 23.69
N ALA A 421 13.23 -1.53 23.71
CA ALA A 421 12.61 -2.57 22.88
C ALA A 421 12.67 -2.25 21.38
N ILE A 422 12.56 -0.97 21.01
CA ILE A 422 12.70 -0.50 19.63
C ILE A 422 14.14 -0.60 19.15
N MET A 423 15.11 -0.17 19.99
CA MET A 423 16.54 -0.29 19.66
C MET A 423 16.95 -1.75 19.45
N ASP A 424 16.47 -2.67 20.29
CA ASP A 424 16.72 -4.10 20.12
C ASP A 424 16.10 -4.64 18.82
N LEU A 425 14.86 -4.23 18.50
CA LEU A 425 14.18 -4.63 17.26
C LEU A 425 14.96 -4.16 16.03
N CYS A 426 15.28 -2.87 15.97
CA CYS A 426 16.01 -2.29 14.83
C CYS A 426 17.41 -2.89 14.68
N THR A 427 18.15 -3.09 15.77
CA THR A 427 19.48 -3.68 15.74
C THR A 427 19.45 -5.13 15.22
N ASN A 428 18.47 -5.93 15.68
CA ASN A 428 18.30 -7.30 15.20
C ASN A 428 17.91 -7.37 13.71
N ARG A 429 17.36 -6.30 13.17
CA ARG A 429 17.01 -6.11 11.76
C ARG A 429 18.05 -5.31 10.97
N ARG A 430 19.31 -5.32 11.41
CA ARG A 430 20.43 -4.64 10.74
C ARG A 430 20.30 -3.12 10.66
N GLY A 431 19.48 -2.53 11.52
CA GLY A 431 19.28 -1.08 11.59
C GLY A 431 20.51 -0.38 12.16
N GLU A 432 20.96 0.66 11.47
CA GLU A 432 22.00 1.57 11.92
C GLU A 432 21.36 2.76 12.63
N PHE A 433 21.55 2.86 13.92
CA PHE A 433 21.08 4.02 14.69
C PHE A 433 21.75 5.31 14.19
N LYS A 434 20.96 6.35 13.95
CA LYS A 434 21.45 7.68 13.52
C LYS A 434 21.38 8.67 14.67
N ASP A 435 20.19 8.97 15.13
CA ASP A 435 19.95 9.86 16.25
C ASP A 435 18.63 9.55 16.95
N MET A 436 18.39 10.27 18.05
CA MET A 436 17.18 10.18 18.84
C MET A 436 16.83 11.57 19.35
N GLN A 437 15.60 11.99 19.16
CA GLN A 437 15.10 13.28 19.61
C GLN A 437 13.90 13.10 20.54
N TYR A 438 13.87 13.85 21.63
CA TYR A 438 12.68 13.95 22.46
C TYR A 438 11.77 15.02 21.86
N LEU A 439 10.61 14.61 21.33
CA LEU A 439 9.61 15.53 20.83
C LEU A 439 8.98 16.31 21.99
N ASP A 440 8.70 15.58 23.08
CA ASP A 440 8.22 16.11 24.35
C ASP A 440 8.61 15.18 25.52
N GLN A 441 8.01 15.36 26.71
CA GLN A 441 8.27 14.52 27.88
C GLN A 441 7.71 13.09 27.73
N SER A 442 6.72 12.90 26.86
CA SER A 442 5.98 11.65 26.67
C SER A 442 6.40 10.88 25.41
N ARG A 443 7.17 11.49 24.49
CA ARG A 443 7.48 10.93 23.17
C ARG A 443 8.91 11.15 22.73
N VAL A 444 9.40 10.13 22.07
CA VAL A 444 10.74 10.07 21.48
C VAL A 444 10.63 9.64 20.03
N GLU A 445 11.36 10.31 19.17
CA GLU A 445 11.59 9.91 17.79
C GLU A 445 12.98 9.31 17.65
N LEU A 446 13.05 8.11 17.07
CA LEU A 446 14.30 7.40 16.80
C LEU A 446 14.51 7.29 15.29
N HIS A 447 15.67 7.70 14.83
CA HIS A 447 16.05 7.61 13.42
C HIS A 447 17.05 6.49 13.17
N TYR A 448 16.72 5.66 12.17
CA TYR A 448 17.56 4.55 11.74
C TYR A 448 17.75 4.59 10.21
N SER A 449 18.84 3.99 9.75
CA SER A 449 19.01 3.56 8.37
C SER A 449 18.94 2.04 8.34
N MET A 450 18.00 1.47 7.61
CA MET A 450 17.72 0.03 7.61
C MET A 450 17.61 -0.52 6.19
N PRO A 451 18.03 -1.77 5.95
CA PRO A 451 17.72 -2.43 4.69
C PRO A 451 16.21 -2.54 4.49
N LEU A 452 15.72 -2.11 3.34
CA LEU A 452 14.28 -2.13 3.06
C LEU A 452 13.69 -3.55 3.18
N ASN A 453 14.45 -4.59 2.80
CA ASN A 453 14.03 -5.97 2.92
C ASN A 453 13.76 -6.44 4.37
N GLU A 454 14.38 -5.81 5.36
CA GLU A 454 14.15 -6.12 6.78
C GLU A 454 12.92 -5.39 7.35
N ILE A 455 12.39 -4.40 6.62
CA ILE A 455 11.20 -3.63 7.00
C ILE A 455 9.94 -4.28 6.43
N ILE A 456 10.00 -4.71 5.16
CA ILE A 456 8.83 -5.17 4.40
C ILE A 456 8.23 -6.50 4.88
N TYR A 457 8.86 -7.27 5.77
CA TYR A 457 8.25 -8.52 6.23
C TYR A 457 7.29 -8.22 7.40
N ASP A 458 7.68 -8.33 8.59
CA ASP A 458 6.84 -8.30 9.80
C ASP A 458 7.27 -7.19 10.79
N PHE A 459 8.08 -6.22 10.30
CA PHE A 459 8.64 -5.20 11.16
C PHE A 459 7.58 -4.32 11.84
N PHE A 460 6.53 -3.94 11.10
CA PHE A 460 5.44 -3.12 11.63
C PHE A 460 4.68 -3.86 12.74
N ASP A 461 4.34 -5.13 12.53
CA ASP A 461 3.65 -5.95 13.51
C ASP A 461 4.52 -6.21 14.74
N ALA A 462 5.81 -6.48 14.54
CA ALA A 462 6.77 -6.62 15.61
C ALA A 462 6.94 -5.33 16.43
N LEU A 463 6.94 -4.17 15.76
CA LEU A 463 6.99 -2.86 16.41
C LEU A 463 5.74 -2.63 17.27
N LYS A 464 4.55 -2.80 16.69
CA LYS A 464 3.26 -2.65 17.41
C LYS A 464 3.16 -3.59 18.59
N SER A 465 3.54 -4.85 18.42
CA SER A 465 3.53 -5.86 19.51
C SER A 465 4.47 -5.45 20.66
N ARG A 466 5.71 -5.06 20.36
CA ARG A 466 6.72 -4.70 21.37
C ARG A 466 6.43 -3.38 22.07
N THR A 467 5.69 -2.48 21.44
CA THR A 467 5.30 -1.18 21.98
C THR A 467 3.86 -1.14 22.47
N ARG A 468 3.16 -2.27 22.56
CA ARG A 468 1.74 -2.38 22.95
C ARG A 468 0.82 -1.47 22.11
N GLY A 469 1.14 -1.31 20.83
CA GLY A 469 0.39 -0.49 19.91
C GLY A 469 0.81 0.99 19.84
N TYR A 470 1.69 1.46 20.73
CA TYR A 470 2.07 2.88 20.78
C TYR A 470 3.14 3.29 19.76
N GLY A 471 3.93 2.36 19.23
CA GLY A 471 4.96 2.68 18.24
C GLY A 471 4.37 2.97 16.87
N SER A 472 4.72 4.10 16.29
CA SER A 472 4.42 4.44 14.89
C SER A 472 5.70 4.44 14.05
N LEU A 473 5.54 4.15 12.77
CA LEU A 473 6.63 3.98 11.80
C LEU A 473 6.36 4.81 10.57
N ASP A 474 7.38 5.50 10.10
CA ASP A 474 7.47 6.05 8.75
C ASP A 474 8.83 5.70 8.13
N TYR A 475 8.90 5.58 6.79
CA TYR A 475 10.14 5.30 6.12
C TYR A 475 10.21 5.89 4.72
N GLU A 476 11.41 6.30 4.32
CA GLU A 476 11.74 6.80 2.98
C GLU A 476 12.94 6.06 2.40
N LEU A 477 12.96 5.88 1.09
CA LEU A 477 14.12 5.29 0.42
C LEU A 477 15.34 6.20 0.55
N GLU A 478 16.44 5.66 1.10
CA GLU A 478 17.72 6.38 1.25
C GLU A 478 18.64 6.15 0.05
N GLY A 479 18.45 5.07 -0.71
CA GLY A 479 19.28 4.66 -1.82
C GLY A 479 19.81 3.24 -1.68
N TYR A 480 20.87 2.92 -2.43
CA TYR A 480 21.47 1.58 -2.47
C TYR A 480 22.81 1.56 -1.76
N ARG A 481 23.09 0.49 -1.01
CA ARG A 481 24.38 0.27 -0.34
C ARG A 481 24.92 -1.13 -0.62
N PRO A 482 26.26 -1.29 -0.69
CA PRO A 482 26.88 -2.61 -0.83
C PRO A 482 26.50 -3.53 0.32
N SER A 483 26.16 -4.77 0.00
CA SER A 483 25.80 -5.80 0.98
C SER A 483 26.21 -7.20 0.52
N LYS A 484 26.55 -8.06 1.48
CA LYS A 484 26.90 -9.46 1.21
C LYS A 484 25.62 -10.29 1.08
N LEU A 485 25.07 -10.35 -0.11
CA LEU A 485 23.84 -11.08 -0.40
C LEU A 485 24.14 -12.49 -0.90
N VAL A 486 23.27 -13.42 -0.54
CA VAL A 486 23.32 -14.82 -1.01
C VAL A 486 21.92 -15.28 -1.41
N LYS A 487 21.86 -16.13 -2.43
CA LYS A 487 20.65 -16.84 -2.82
C LYS A 487 20.52 -18.09 -1.97
N LEU A 488 19.40 -18.22 -1.29
CA LEU A 488 18.99 -19.41 -0.54
C LEU A 488 17.97 -20.17 -1.36
N ASP A 489 18.31 -21.38 -1.81
CA ASP A 489 17.41 -22.28 -2.51
C ASP A 489 16.81 -23.30 -1.54
N ILE A 490 15.50 -23.51 -1.62
CA ILE A 490 14.80 -24.55 -0.88
C ILE A 490 14.59 -25.76 -1.78
N LEU A 491 15.01 -26.93 -1.29
CA LEU A 491 14.85 -28.19 -2.00
C LEU A 491 13.88 -29.09 -1.24
N LEU A 492 12.90 -29.61 -1.95
CA LEU A 492 11.99 -30.66 -1.48
C LEU A 492 12.28 -31.96 -2.24
N ASN A 493 12.58 -33.00 -1.51
CA ASN A 493 12.96 -34.31 -2.09
C ASN A 493 14.17 -34.24 -3.05
N GLY A 494 15.03 -33.20 -2.92
CA GLY A 494 16.21 -33.00 -3.75
C GLY A 494 15.97 -32.12 -4.97
N GLU A 495 14.74 -31.67 -5.24
CA GLU A 495 14.39 -30.75 -6.31
C GLU A 495 14.22 -29.33 -5.77
N ILE A 496 14.77 -28.34 -6.48
CA ILE A 496 14.64 -26.93 -6.11
C ILE A 496 13.20 -26.49 -6.35
N VAL A 497 12.61 -25.86 -5.32
CA VAL A 497 11.33 -25.16 -5.43
C VAL A 497 11.63 -23.67 -5.57
N ASP A 498 11.68 -23.21 -6.81
CA ASP A 498 12.09 -21.85 -7.18
C ASP A 498 11.21 -20.77 -6.52
N ALA A 499 9.92 -21.02 -6.35
CA ALA A 499 8.99 -20.15 -5.66
C ALA A 499 9.28 -19.95 -4.16
N LEU A 500 10.10 -20.82 -3.55
CA LEU A 500 10.56 -20.76 -2.17
C LEU A 500 12.04 -20.34 -2.05
N SER A 501 12.63 -19.79 -3.12
CA SER A 501 13.98 -19.24 -3.07
C SER A 501 13.96 -17.81 -2.53
N PHE A 502 15.03 -17.40 -1.82
CA PHE A 502 15.17 -16.09 -1.19
C PHE A 502 16.53 -15.47 -1.51
N ILE A 503 16.58 -14.13 -1.51
CA ILE A 503 17.84 -13.40 -1.47
C ILE A 503 17.98 -12.86 -0.03
N LEU A 504 19.04 -13.22 0.66
CA LEU A 504 19.25 -12.93 2.07
C LEU A 504 20.66 -12.37 2.32
N PHE A 505 20.80 -11.63 3.43
CA PHE A 505 22.11 -11.27 3.94
C PHE A 505 22.86 -12.52 4.44
N ALA A 506 24.12 -12.67 4.03
CA ALA A 506 24.89 -13.90 4.22
C ALA A 506 24.97 -14.35 5.69
N ASP A 507 25.18 -13.40 6.61
CA ASP A 507 25.39 -13.74 8.04
C ASP A 507 24.10 -14.27 8.70
N ASN A 508 22.91 -13.84 8.21
CA ASN A 508 21.61 -14.27 8.72
C ASN A 508 21.06 -15.53 8.01
N ALA A 509 21.70 -15.94 6.91
CA ALA A 509 21.17 -16.97 6.02
C ALA A 509 20.99 -18.32 6.72
N TYR A 510 21.91 -18.74 7.61
CA TYR A 510 21.81 -20.02 8.31
C TYR A 510 20.62 -20.05 9.29
N ALA A 511 20.46 -19.03 10.11
CA ALA A 511 19.37 -18.96 11.09
C ALA A 511 18.00 -18.95 10.40
N ARG A 512 17.89 -18.16 9.32
CA ARG A 512 16.65 -18.06 8.53
C ARG A 512 16.35 -19.36 7.77
N ALA A 513 17.37 -19.99 7.17
CA ALA A 513 17.25 -21.28 6.49
C ALA A 513 16.69 -22.37 7.42
N ARG A 514 17.15 -22.41 8.67
CA ARG A 514 16.68 -23.36 9.66
C ARG A 514 15.22 -23.14 10.00
N LYS A 515 14.82 -21.92 10.32
CA LYS A 515 13.41 -21.56 10.60
C LYS A 515 12.49 -21.90 9.42
N ILE A 516 12.89 -21.58 8.17
CA ILE A 516 12.15 -21.93 6.96
C ILE A 516 11.94 -23.45 6.87
N CYS A 517 13.01 -24.24 7.04
CA CYS A 517 12.89 -25.70 6.98
C CYS A 517 11.98 -26.25 8.08
N GLU A 518 12.01 -25.71 9.28
CA GLU A 518 11.14 -26.07 10.40
C GLU A 518 9.66 -25.75 10.07
N LYS A 519 9.34 -24.53 9.63
CA LYS A 519 7.98 -24.13 9.25
C LYS A 519 7.44 -24.96 8.06
N LEU A 520 8.25 -25.23 7.04
CA LEU A 520 7.84 -26.08 5.92
C LEU A 520 7.55 -27.52 6.37
N LYS A 521 8.34 -28.07 7.30
CA LYS A 521 8.09 -29.39 7.86
C LYS A 521 6.76 -29.46 8.62
N GLU A 522 6.34 -28.40 9.28
CA GLU A 522 5.09 -28.31 10.02
C GLU A 522 3.88 -28.19 9.07
N ASN A 523 4.00 -27.41 8.02
CA ASN A 523 2.89 -27.04 7.12
C ASN A 523 2.73 -27.97 5.92
N ILE A 524 3.77 -28.70 5.52
CA ILE A 524 3.64 -29.67 4.43
C ILE A 524 3.11 -31.01 5.00
N PRO A 525 1.98 -31.52 4.48
CA PRO A 525 1.39 -32.75 4.98
C PRO A 525 2.28 -33.96 4.70
N ARG A 526 2.28 -34.92 5.64
CA ARG A 526 3.01 -36.17 5.48
C ARG A 526 2.48 -36.95 4.29
N GLN A 527 3.39 -37.43 3.43
CA GLN A 527 3.08 -38.28 2.29
C GLN A 527 3.48 -39.74 2.53
N MET A 528 3.24 -40.61 1.56
CA MET A 528 3.56 -42.05 1.67
C MET A 528 5.06 -42.34 1.67
N PHE A 529 5.89 -41.33 1.37
CA PHE A 529 7.35 -41.38 1.41
C PHE A 529 7.92 -40.25 2.27
N GLU A 530 9.17 -40.37 2.62
CA GLU A 530 9.91 -39.38 3.40
C GLU A 530 10.33 -38.22 2.51
N ILE A 531 10.06 -36.98 2.96
CA ILE A 531 10.39 -35.76 2.22
C ILE A 531 11.51 -35.04 2.98
N PRO A 532 12.75 -35.03 2.50
CA PRO A 532 13.77 -34.13 2.99
C PRO A 532 13.48 -32.71 2.52
N VAL A 533 13.39 -31.78 3.48
CA VAL A 533 13.32 -30.33 3.28
C VAL A 533 14.74 -29.82 3.51
N GLN A 534 15.35 -29.21 2.50
CA GLN A 534 16.73 -28.76 2.56
C GLN A 534 16.82 -27.31 2.11
N ALA A 535 17.71 -26.55 2.74
CA ALA A 535 18.05 -25.20 2.30
C ALA A 535 19.52 -25.18 1.90
N ALA A 536 19.82 -24.63 0.74
CA ALA A 536 21.16 -24.62 0.14
C ALA A 536 21.56 -23.23 -0.36
N ILE A 537 22.86 -22.92 -0.27
CA ILE A 537 23.49 -21.74 -0.86
C ILE A 537 24.57 -22.23 -1.83
N GLY A 538 24.49 -21.82 -3.11
CA GLY A 538 25.45 -22.25 -4.14
C GLY A 538 25.59 -23.78 -4.24
N GLY A 539 24.47 -24.51 -4.08
CA GLY A 539 24.44 -25.98 -4.10
C GLY A 539 24.86 -26.67 -2.79
N LYS A 540 25.40 -25.94 -1.80
CA LYS A 540 25.80 -26.49 -0.50
C LYS A 540 24.61 -26.43 0.47
N VAL A 541 24.15 -27.58 0.95
CA VAL A 541 23.09 -27.67 1.97
C VAL A 541 23.59 -27.13 3.30
N ILE A 542 22.89 -26.11 3.84
CA ILE A 542 23.21 -25.46 5.12
C ILE A 542 22.22 -25.82 6.23
N ALA A 543 20.96 -26.14 5.87
CA ALA A 543 19.95 -26.59 6.83
C ALA A 543 19.15 -27.75 6.24
N ARG A 544 18.68 -28.65 7.10
CA ARG A 544 17.89 -29.80 6.68
C ARG A 544 16.91 -30.22 7.77
N GLU A 545 15.67 -30.44 7.36
CA GLU A 545 14.62 -31.09 8.13
C GLU A 545 14.02 -32.27 7.34
N THR A 546 13.26 -33.11 7.99
CA THR A 546 12.69 -34.28 7.35
C THR A 546 11.24 -34.50 7.77
N ILE A 547 10.34 -34.53 6.78
CA ILE A 547 8.93 -34.88 6.96
C ILE A 547 8.83 -36.40 6.89
N LYS A 548 8.46 -37.05 8.01
CA LYS A 548 8.35 -38.50 8.09
C LYS A 548 7.21 -39.03 7.24
N ALA A 549 7.44 -40.14 6.53
CA ALA A 549 6.41 -40.81 5.76
C ALA A 549 5.21 -41.29 6.64
N LEU A 550 4.01 -41.23 6.03
CA LEU A 550 2.85 -41.92 6.63
C LEU A 550 3.16 -43.41 6.80
N ARG A 551 2.95 -43.96 8.00
CA ARG A 551 3.08 -45.38 8.27
C ARG A 551 1.71 -46.04 8.13
N LYS A 552 1.57 -46.89 7.10
CA LYS A 552 0.49 -47.87 7.07
C LYS A 552 0.91 -49.05 7.91
N ASP A 553 0.13 -49.45 8.91
CA ASP A 553 0.40 -50.63 9.70
C ASP A 553 0.12 -51.89 8.85
N VAL A 554 1.18 -52.33 8.13
CA VAL A 554 1.10 -53.55 7.31
C VAL A 554 1.11 -54.81 8.12
N LEU A 555 1.39 -54.72 9.46
CA LEU A 555 1.46 -55.84 10.37
C LEU A 555 0.13 -56.08 11.11
N ALA A 556 -0.82 -55.15 11.07
CA ALA A 556 -2.11 -55.23 11.76
C ALA A 556 -2.92 -56.52 11.42
N LYS A 557 -2.72 -57.04 10.18
CA LYS A 557 -3.37 -58.29 9.73
C LYS A 557 -2.52 -59.54 9.91
N CYS A 558 -1.36 -59.45 10.56
CA CYS A 558 -0.49 -60.59 10.80
C CYS A 558 -0.80 -61.20 12.19
N TYR A 559 -1.76 -62.11 12.24
CA TYR A 559 -2.01 -62.92 13.42
C TYR A 559 -0.94 -64.04 13.49
N GLY A 560 -0.23 -64.13 14.63
CA GLY A 560 0.74 -65.17 14.91
C GLY A 560 2.22 -64.77 14.74
N GLY A 561 3.12 -65.60 15.29
CA GLY A 561 4.55 -65.33 15.48
C GLY A 561 5.46 -65.46 14.25
N ASP A 562 4.94 -65.44 13.01
CA ASP A 562 5.75 -65.58 11.81
C ASP A 562 6.62 -64.33 11.55
N ILE A 563 7.82 -64.34 12.10
CA ILE A 563 8.84 -63.28 11.98
C ILE A 563 9.28 -63.08 10.55
N THR A 564 9.34 -64.15 9.76
CA THR A 564 9.81 -64.09 8.35
C THR A 564 8.82 -63.35 7.46
N ARG A 565 7.52 -63.59 7.65
CA ARG A 565 6.45 -62.88 6.94
C ARG A 565 6.39 -61.38 7.31
N LYS A 566 6.58 -61.06 8.62
CA LYS A 566 6.65 -59.68 9.10
C LYS A 566 7.83 -58.93 8.47
N LYS A 567 9.03 -59.52 8.46
CA LYS A 567 10.22 -58.94 7.79
C LYS A 567 9.97 -58.68 6.32
N LYS A 568 9.42 -59.65 5.58
CA LYS A 568 9.16 -59.58 4.14
C LYS A 568 8.13 -58.49 3.80
N LEU A 569 7.10 -58.28 4.65
CA LEU A 569 6.13 -57.22 4.48
C LEU A 569 6.74 -55.83 4.74
N LEU A 570 7.61 -55.69 5.73
CA LEU A 570 8.33 -54.46 6.05
C LEU A 570 9.34 -54.11 4.91
N GLU A 571 10.04 -55.10 4.34
CA GLU A 571 10.93 -54.89 3.20
C GLU A 571 10.17 -54.46 1.96
N LYS A 572 9.05 -55.09 1.60
CA LYS A 572 8.18 -54.64 0.51
C LYS A 572 7.66 -53.24 0.71
N GLN A 573 7.30 -52.88 1.94
CA GLN A 573 6.88 -51.50 2.27
C GLN A 573 8.04 -50.52 2.08
N LYS A 574 9.25 -50.88 2.49
CA LYS A 574 10.47 -50.06 2.32
C LYS A 574 10.80 -49.85 0.84
N GLU A 575 10.76 -50.93 0.03
CA GLU A 575 10.97 -50.84 -1.42
C GLU A 575 9.87 -50.02 -2.10
N GLY A 576 8.60 -50.22 -1.73
CA GLY A 576 7.50 -49.45 -2.27
C GLY A 576 7.66 -47.94 -2.00
N LYS A 577 8.05 -47.57 -0.77
CA LYS A 577 8.35 -46.19 -0.39
C LYS A 577 9.55 -45.63 -1.16
N LYS A 578 10.60 -46.43 -1.40
CA LYS A 578 11.76 -46.02 -2.20
C LYS A 578 11.38 -45.74 -3.66
N ARG A 579 10.52 -46.56 -4.26
CA ARG A 579 9.98 -46.32 -5.60
C ARG A 579 9.10 -45.08 -5.67
N MET A 580 8.18 -44.90 -4.70
CA MET A 580 7.33 -43.72 -4.63
C MET A 580 8.15 -42.44 -4.49
N ARG A 581 9.24 -42.44 -3.74
CA ARG A 581 10.16 -41.33 -3.62
C ARG A 581 10.81 -40.93 -4.95
N THR A 582 11.08 -41.90 -5.84
CA THR A 582 11.73 -41.66 -7.15
C THR A 582 10.76 -41.06 -8.16
N PHE A 583 9.46 -41.30 -8.04
CA PHE A 583 8.44 -40.88 -9.01
C PHE A 583 7.41 -39.91 -8.42
N GLY A 584 7.43 -39.64 -7.10
CA GLY A 584 6.44 -38.79 -6.43
C GLY A 584 6.84 -37.32 -6.50
N THR A 585 6.01 -36.51 -7.13
CA THR A 585 6.06 -35.05 -7.00
C THR A 585 5.54 -34.68 -5.60
N VAL A 586 6.23 -33.73 -4.94
CA VAL A 586 5.81 -33.20 -3.66
C VAL A 586 4.78 -32.08 -3.90
N SER A 587 3.52 -32.32 -3.53
CA SER A 587 2.52 -31.24 -3.52
C SER A 587 2.77 -30.33 -2.32
N VAL A 588 3.00 -29.06 -2.57
CA VAL A 588 3.16 -28.02 -1.54
C VAL A 588 1.85 -27.25 -1.48
N PRO A 589 1.13 -27.27 -0.35
CA PRO A 589 -0.09 -26.51 -0.20
C PRO A 589 0.20 -25.00 -0.14
N SER A 590 -0.76 -24.17 -0.51
CA SER A 590 -0.66 -22.69 -0.49
C SER A 590 -0.31 -22.16 0.90
N GLU A 591 -0.85 -22.79 1.96
CA GLU A 591 -0.56 -22.43 3.33
C GLU A 591 0.94 -22.57 3.70
N ALA A 592 1.65 -23.49 3.07
CA ALA A 592 3.08 -23.67 3.31
C ALA A 592 3.92 -22.50 2.73
N PHE A 593 3.49 -21.89 1.62
CA PHE A 593 4.11 -20.68 1.08
C PHE A 593 3.88 -19.51 2.03
N MET A 594 2.65 -19.32 2.50
CA MET A 594 2.31 -18.24 3.43
C MET A 594 2.99 -18.41 4.80
N ALA A 595 3.11 -19.63 5.31
CA ALA A 595 3.77 -19.90 6.60
C ALA A 595 5.26 -19.53 6.63
N VAL A 596 5.93 -19.59 5.48
CA VAL A 596 7.33 -19.18 5.35
C VAL A 596 7.50 -17.66 5.38
N LEU A 597 6.46 -16.89 5.06
CA LEU A 597 6.48 -15.43 5.10
C LEU A 597 6.37 -14.89 6.53
N LYS A 598 5.71 -15.62 7.43
CA LYS A 598 5.44 -15.27 8.83
C LYS A 598 6.38 -16.00 9.79
N LEU A 599 7.70 -15.81 9.63
CA LEU A 599 8.71 -16.55 10.40
C LEU A 599 8.88 -16.07 11.84
N ASP A 600 8.50 -14.84 12.15
CA ASP A 600 8.82 -14.18 13.43
C ASP A 600 7.57 -13.90 14.30
N GLU A 601 6.40 -14.49 13.98
CA GLU A 601 5.16 -14.35 14.77
C GLU A 601 5.15 -15.17 16.10
N GLU A 602 6.31 -15.73 16.58
CA GLU A 602 6.43 -16.41 17.88
C GLU A 602 7.38 -15.69 18.83
#